data_7ad82fd7f44e56d5e5ec48cff918b7b9
#
_entry.id   7ad82fd7f44e56d5e5ec48cff918b7b9
#
_cell.length_a   1.000
_cell.length_b   1.000
_cell.length_c   1.000
_cell.angle_alpha   90.00
_cell.angle_beta   90.00
_cell.angle_gamma   90.00
#
_symmetry.space_group_name_H-M   'P 1'
#
loop_
_entity.id
_entity.type
_entity.pdbx_description
1 polymer ?
#
loop_
_entity_poly.entity_id
_entity_poly.type
_entity_poly.pdbx_seq_one_letter_code
_entity_poly.pdbx_strand_id
1 'polypeptide(L)'
;MTALKNDNQKTSYALGINMGAQISQLPLEVDLPALLDGIRDMLDGEKCQLPRQECMELLDKLFQKMDHGHHHCDGHCGDDCDCHGEGKKNKEAGDAYRAENAKKEGVQTLPSGLQILIAAPGDARHPKATDTVKVHYTGKLIDGTVFDSSVDRGQPIEFPLNRVIAGWTEGMQLLGIGGKATLVIPPELGYGEAGAGSVIPPQATLIFDVELLGIR
;
A
#
# COMPACT_ATOMS: atom_id res chain seq x y z
N MET A 1 -32.12 9.78 -17.31
CA MET A 1 -30.64 9.79 -17.35
C MET A 1 -30.19 10.98 -18.19
N THR A 2 -29.44 11.90 -17.64
CA THR A 2 -28.97 13.10 -18.35
C THR A 2 -27.81 12.69 -19.24
N ALA A 3 -27.91 12.94 -20.55
CA ALA A 3 -26.81 12.64 -21.48
C ALA A 3 -25.60 13.52 -21.21
N LEU A 4 -24.43 12.93 -21.02
CA LEU A 4 -23.16 13.64 -20.81
C LEU A 4 -22.70 14.29 -22.11
N LYS A 5 -22.76 15.62 -22.19
CA LYS A 5 -22.59 16.38 -23.44
C LYS A 5 -21.17 16.90 -23.68
N ASN A 6 -20.37 17.04 -22.63
CA ASN A 6 -19.01 17.57 -22.71
C ASN A 6 -18.03 16.79 -21.81
N ASP A 7 -16.74 17.02 -22.02
CA ASP A 7 -15.70 16.28 -21.30
C ASP A 7 -15.67 16.58 -19.79
N ASN A 8 -16.04 17.78 -19.38
CA ASN A 8 -16.15 18.14 -17.97
C ASN A 8 -17.26 17.33 -17.28
N GLN A 9 -18.41 17.16 -17.92
CA GLN A 9 -19.49 16.31 -17.39
C GLN A 9 -19.11 14.84 -17.31
N LYS A 10 -18.36 14.33 -18.30
CA LYS A 10 -17.85 12.94 -18.30
C LYS A 10 -16.84 12.74 -17.16
N THR A 11 -15.92 13.68 -16.98
CA THR A 11 -14.92 13.64 -15.90
C THR A 11 -15.58 13.70 -14.53
N SER A 12 -16.55 14.61 -14.34
CA SER A 12 -17.32 14.71 -13.09
C SER A 12 -18.11 13.42 -12.81
N TYR A 13 -18.71 12.83 -13.83
CA TYR A 13 -19.42 11.57 -13.69
C TYR A 13 -18.48 10.41 -13.32
N ALA A 14 -17.31 10.35 -13.96
CA ALA A 14 -16.28 9.34 -13.64
C ALA A 14 -15.78 9.47 -12.19
N LEU A 15 -15.61 10.73 -11.72
CA LEU A 15 -15.28 11.01 -10.31
C LEU A 15 -16.38 10.48 -9.38
N GLY A 16 -17.65 10.72 -9.73
CA GLY A 16 -18.79 10.21 -8.98
C GLY A 16 -18.84 8.69 -8.91
N ILE A 17 -18.51 7.98 -10.00
CA ILE A 17 -18.41 6.51 -10.00
C ILE A 17 -17.33 6.04 -9.01
N ASN A 18 -16.16 6.66 -9.04
CA ASN A 18 -15.06 6.30 -8.13
C ASN A 18 -15.44 6.52 -6.65
N MET A 19 -16.04 7.68 -6.33
CA MET A 19 -16.53 7.96 -4.99
C MET A 19 -17.64 6.98 -4.57
N GLY A 20 -18.56 6.65 -5.48
CA GLY A 20 -19.62 5.68 -5.23
C GLY A 20 -19.11 4.29 -4.93
N ALA A 21 -18.05 3.85 -5.65
CA ALA A 21 -17.40 2.57 -5.39
C ALA A 21 -16.76 2.50 -3.99
N GLN A 22 -16.15 3.59 -3.53
CA GLN A 22 -15.58 3.68 -2.18
C GLN A 22 -16.68 3.69 -1.10
N ILE A 23 -17.75 4.46 -1.33
CA ILE A 23 -18.89 4.57 -0.40
C ILE A 23 -19.64 3.24 -0.28
N SER A 24 -19.77 2.47 -1.36
CA SER A 24 -20.45 1.18 -1.36
C SER A 24 -19.74 0.10 -0.51
N GLN A 25 -18.48 0.31 -0.16
CA GLN A 25 -17.71 -0.58 0.72
C GLN A 25 -17.90 -0.24 2.20
N LEU A 26 -18.56 0.89 2.51
CA LEU A 26 -18.81 1.27 3.90
C LEU A 26 -19.93 0.42 4.50
N PRO A 27 -19.81 -0.03 5.76
CA PRO A 27 -20.81 -0.85 6.45
C PRO A 27 -21.96 0.01 7.00
N LEU A 28 -22.53 0.87 6.14
CA LEU A 28 -23.65 1.73 6.51
C LEU A 28 -24.61 1.90 5.32
N GLU A 29 -25.87 2.13 5.64
CA GLU A 29 -26.88 2.55 4.65
C GLU A 29 -26.73 4.05 4.40
N VAL A 30 -26.29 4.40 3.18
CA VAL A 30 -25.99 5.79 2.81
C VAL A 30 -27.25 6.48 2.29
N ASP A 31 -27.64 7.60 2.94
CA ASP A 31 -28.65 8.52 2.41
C ASP A 31 -28.01 9.37 1.30
N LEU A 32 -28.30 8.99 0.04
CA LEU A 32 -27.70 9.64 -1.12
C LEU A 32 -28.05 11.13 -1.25
N PRO A 33 -29.30 11.59 -1.01
CA PRO A 33 -29.63 13.00 -0.96
C PRO A 33 -28.76 13.79 0.02
N ALA A 34 -28.67 13.35 1.27
CA ALA A 34 -27.86 14.02 2.30
C ALA A 34 -26.37 14.05 1.95
N LEU A 35 -25.83 12.96 1.37
CA LEU A 35 -24.46 12.92 0.88
C LEU A 35 -24.20 13.96 -0.22
N LEU A 36 -25.10 14.09 -1.18
CA LEU A 36 -24.99 15.05 -2.28
C LEU A 36 -25.10 16.50 -1.78
N ASP A 37 -25.93 16.75 -0.79
CA ASP A 37 -26.04 18.07 -0.17
C ASP A 37 -24.75 18.43 0.57
N GLY A 38 -24.15 17.53 1.33
CA GLY A 38 -22.85 17.75 1.97
C GLY A 38 -21.72 18.03 0.96
N ILE A 39 -21.71 17.34 -0.18
CA ILE A 39 -20.75 17.61 -1.26
C ILE A 39 -20.99 19.01 -1.85
N ARG A 40 -22.24 19.41 -2.05
CA ARG A 40 -22.61 20.73 -2.56
C ARG A 40 -22.19 21.83 -1.60
N ASP A 41 -22.51 21.71 -0.31
CA ASP A 41 -22.14 22.68 0.73
C ASP A 41 -20.62 22.92 0.76
N MET A 42 -19.83 21.85 0.60
CA MET A 42 -18.37 21.97 0.54
C MET A 42 -17.86 22.65 -0.74
N LEU A 43 -18.48 22.41 -1.89
CA LEU A 43 -18.05 22.98 -3.18
C LEU A 43 -18.49 24.45 -3.33
N ASP A 44 -19.65 24.80 -2.82
CA ASP A 44 -20.20 26.16 -2.91
C ASP A 44 -19.64 27.10 -1.81
N GLY A 45 -18.92 26.54 -0.81
CA GLY A 45 -18.35 27.32 0.30
C GLY A 45 -19.40 27.92 1.23
N GLU A 46 -20.63 27.41 1.19
CA GLU A 46 -21.71 27.80 2.07
C GLU A 46 -21.53 27.21 3.48
N LYS A 47 -22.33 27.71 4.44
CA LYS A 47 -22.30 27.19 5.80
C LYS A 47 -22.85 25.76 5.78
N CYS A 48 -21.97 24.80 6.06
CA CYS A 48 -22.35 23.41 6.26
C CYS A 48 -23.48 23.30 7.29
N GLN A 49 -24.48 22.46 7.02
CA GLN A 49 -25.61 22.22 7.90
C GLN A 49 -25.21 21.66 9.27
N LEU A 50 -24.09 20.92 9.31
CA LEU A 50 -23.49 20.39 10.54
C LEU A 50 -22.22 21.17 10.90
N PRO A 51 -22.03 21.52 12.20
CA PRO A 51 -20.77 22.05 12.69
C PRO A 51 -19.62 21.08 12.40
N ARG A 52 -18.45 21.61 12.05
CA ARG A 52 -17.26 20.79 11.71
C ARG A 52 -16.88 19.77 12.81
N GLN A 53 -17.09 20.15 14.06
CA GLN A 53 -16.80 19.28 15.20
C GLN A 53 -17.76 18.08 15.24
N GLU A 54 -19.05 18.31 15.00
CA GLU A 54 -20.06 17.24 14.95
C GLU A 54 -19.84 16.30 13.75
N CYS A 55 -19.42 16.85 12.59
CA CYS A 55 -19.00 16.03 11.45
C CYS A 55 -17.84 15.11 11.82
N MET A 56 -16.82 15.62 12.53
CA MET A 56 -15.68 14.81 12.96
C MET A 56 -16.10 13.70 13.93
N GLU A 57 -16.92 14.02 14.93
CA GLU A 57 -17.43 13.04 15.90
C GLU A 57 -18.26 11.92 15.26
N LEU A 58 -19.06 12.26 14.22
CA LEU A 58 -19.84 11.28 13.47
C LEU A 58 -18.95 10.39 12.62
N LEU A 59 -17.93 10.98 11.99
CA LEU A 59 -16.94 10.22 11.21
C LEU A 59 -16.09 9.33 12.12
N ASP A 60 -15.67 9.82 13.28
CA ASP A 60 -14.93 9.01 14.26
C ASP A 60 -15.75 7.81 14.73
N LYS A 61 -17.05 8.02 15.03
CA LYS A 61 -17.95 6.92 15.38
C LYS A 61 -18.16 5.92 14.23
N LEU A 62 -18.17 6.40 12.98
CA LEU A 62 -18.26 5.55 11.81
C LEU A 62 -16.99 4.74 11.65
N PHE A 63 -15.82 5.41 11.72
CA PHE A 63 -14.51 4.74 11.63
C PHE A 63 -14.30 3.75 12.78
N GLN A 64 -14.72 4.08 14.01
CA GLN A 64 -14.73 3.14 15.13
C GLN A 64 -15.61 1.91 14.86
N LYS A 65 -16.76 2.07 14.19
CA LYS A 65 -17.60 0.92 13.79
C LYS A 65 -16.99 0.11 12.65
N MET A 66 -16.20 0.74 11.79
CA MET A 66 -15.43 0.06 10.74
C MET A 66 -14.19 -0.63 11.33
N ASP A 67 -13.64 -0.06 12.39
CA ASP A 67 -12.46 -0.53 13.11
C ASP A 67 -12.77 -1.65 14.12
N HIS A 68 -14.02 -2.14 14.20
CA HIS A 68 -14.33 -3.36 14.93
C HIS A 68 -13.67 -4.64 14.33
N GLY A 69 -12.82 -4.48 13.32
CA GLY A 69 -11.78 -5.42 12.92
C GLY A 69 -10.38 -5.07 13.46
N HIS A 70 -10.15 -3.84 13.95
CA HIS A 70 -8.88 -3.38 14.51
C HIS A 70 -9.13 -2.66 15.84
N HIS A 71 -9.13 -3.40 16.94
CA HIS A 71 -9.09 -2.81 18.27
C HIS A 71 -7.81 -2.00 18.44
N HIS A 72 -7.94 -0.68 18.55
CA HIS A 72 -6.87 0.19 19.06
C HIS A 72 -6.63 -0.18 20.52
N CYS A 73 -5.57 -0.90 20.78
CA CYS A 73 -5.19 -1.29 22.13
C CYS A 73 -4.48 -0.13 22.81
N ASP A 74 -5.15 0.57 23.69
CA ASP A 74 -4.58 1.56 24.61
C ASP A 74 -3.69 0.88 25.67
N GLY A 75 -2.63 0.18 25.25
CA GLY A 75 -1.57 -0.32 26.15
C GLY A 75 -1.96 -1.32 27.25
N HIS A 76 -3.21 -1.79 27.31
CA HIS A 76 -3.72 -2.69 28.35
C HIS A 76 -4.49 -3.89 27.78
N CYS A 77 -4.01 -4.47 26.67
CA CYS A 77 -4.56 -5.74 26.18
C CYS A 77 -3.82 -6.93 26.81
N GLY A 78 -4.57 -7.82 27.42
CA GLY A 78 -4.07 -9.14 27.80
C GLY A 78 -3.74 -9.99 26.56
N ASP A 79 -3.05 -11.11 26.74
CA ASP A 79 -2.52 -12.01 25.70
C ASP A 79 -3.55 -12.59 24.70
N ASP A 80 -4.86 -12.34 24.91
CA ASP A 80 -5.96 -12.88 24.11
C ASP A 80 -6.61 -11.83 23.16
N CYS A 81 -5.94 -10.71 22.85
CA CYS A 81 -6.49 -9.71 21.93
C CYS A 81 -6.23 -10.08 20.47
N ASP A 82 -7.29 -10.27 19.68
CA ASP A 82 -7.23 -10.65 18.25
C ASP A 82 -6.42 -9.67 17.37
N CYS A 83 -6.28 -8.40 17.77
CA CYS A 83 -5.50 -7.40 17.05
C CYS A 83 -3.99 -7.69 17.06
N HIS A 84 -3.47 -8.30 18.17
CA HIS A 84 -2.10 -8.80 18.24
C HIS A 84 -1.96 -10.16 17.55
N GLY A 85 -3.07 -10.90 17.43
CA GLY A 85 -3.12 -12.24 16.83
C GLY A 85 -2.82 -12.21 15.32
N GLU A 86 -3.37 -11.26 14.58
CA GLU A 86 -3.16 -11.18 13.12
C GLU A 86 -1.74 -10.76 12.77
N GLY A 87 -1.24 -9.68 13.37
CA GLY A 87 0.14 -9.23 13.16
C GLY A 87 1.17 -10.30 13.57
N LYS A 88 0.92 -11.00 14.69
CA LYS A 88 1.77 -12.10 15.14
C LYS A 88 1.76 -13.28 14.15
N LYS A 89 0.58 -13.68 13.68
CA LYS A 89 0.44 -14.73 12.65
C LYS A 89 1.15 -14.36 11.35
N ASN A 90 0.98 -13.11 10.88
CA ASN A 90 1.63 -12.63 9.67
C ASN A 90 3.15 -12.61 9.82
N LYS A 91 3.64 -12.19 10.99
CA LYS A 91 5.07 -12.23 11.30
C LYS A 91 5.62 -13.65 11.31
N GLU A 92 4.98 -14.57 12.02
CA GLU A 92 5.39 -15.98 12.08
C GLU A 92 5.38 -16.63 10.69
N ALA A 93 4.33 -16.38 9.89
CA ALA A 93 4.25 -16.88 8.52
C ALA A 93 5.33 -16.25 7.63
N GLY A 94 5.60 -14.95 7.78
CA GLY A 94 6.65 -14.24 7.08
C GLY A 94 8.06 -14.73 7.44
N ASP A 95 8.31 -14.99 8.74
CA ASP A 95 9.58 -15.53 9.23
C ASP A 95 9.82 -16.94 8.67
N ALA A 96 8.79 -17.79 8.69
CA ALA A 96 8.84 -19.13 8.10
C ALA A 96 9.13 -19.07 6.60
N TYR A 97 8.43 -18.20 5.86
CA TYR A 97 8.66 -18.00 4.44
C TYR A 97 10.10 -17.56 4.15
N ARG A 98 10.62 -16.58 4.91
CA ARG A 98 12.00 -16.08 4.73
C ARG A 98 13.04 -17.17 5.06
N ALA A 99 12.80 -17.97 6.10
CA ALA A 99 13.68 -19.08 6.47
C ALA A 99 13.75 -20.14 5.36
N GLU A 100 12.64 -20.43 4.68
CA GLU A 100 12.63 -21.32 3.52
C GLU A 100 13.24 -20.68 2.28
N ASN A 101 12.94 -19.41 2.03
CA ASN A 101 13.44 -18.68 0.87
C ASN A 101 14.97 -18.54 0.92
N ALA A 102 15.56 -18.36 2.11
CA ALA A 102 17.01 -18.30 2.30
C ALA A 102 17.75 -19.58 1.87
N LYS A 103 17.05 -20.73 1.80
CA LYS A 103 17.63 -22.02 1.37
C LYS A 103 17.66 -22.17 -0.16
N LYS A 104 16.96 -21.30 -0.89
CA LYS A 104 16.91 -21.37 -2.35
C LYS A 104 18.24 -20.92 -2.94
N GLU A 105 18.64 -21.58 -4.00
CA GLU A 105 19.87 -21.27 -4.72
C GLU A 105 19.84 -19.83 -5.26
N GLY A 106 20.92 -19.09 -5.06
CA GLY A 106 21.07 -17.70 -5.51
C GLY A 106 20.45 -16.63 -4.60
N VAL A 107 19.71 -16.99 -3.56
CA VAL A 107 19.16 -16.03 -2.60
C VAL A 107 20.29 -15.56 -1.66
N GLN A 108 20.45 -14.24 -1.58
CA GLN A 108 21.35 -13.59 -0.64
C GLN A 108 20.52 -12.94 0.47
N THR A 109 20.89 -13.20 1.73
CA THR A 109 20.27 -12.54 2.89
C THR A 109 21.25 -11.49 3.41
N LEU A 110 20.80 -10.25 3.44
CA LEU A 110 21.57 -9.11 3.93
C LEU A 110 21.50 -9.01 5.46
N PRO A 111 22.43 -8.28 6.11
CA PRO A 111 22.42 -8.11 7.57
C PRO A 111 21.15 -7.42 8.11
N SER A 112 20.47 -6.66 7.27
CA SER A 112 19.18 -6.02 7.58
C SER A 112 17.99 -7.01 7.62
N GLY A 113 18.20 -8.25 7.16
CA GLY A 113 17.13 -9.24 7.00
C GLY A 113 16.45 -9.21 5.62
N LEU A 114 16.80 -8.26 4.76
CA LEU A 114 16.38 -8.25 3.36
C LEU A 114 16.95 -9.47 2.64
N GLN A 115 16.09 -10.13 1.85
CA GLN A 115 16.57 -11.21 0.97
C GLN A 115 16.41 -10.76 -0.49
N ILE A 116 17.42 -11.04 -1.29
CA ILE A 116 17.44 -10.70 -2.71
C ILE A 116 17.84 -11.91 -3.54
N LEU A 117 17.08 -12.19 -4.58
CA LEU A 117 17.43 -13.13 -5.63
C LEU A 117 17.64 -12.34 -6.92
N ILE A 118 18.88 -12.19 -7.35
CA ILE A 118 19.23 -11.47 -8.58
C ILE A 118 19.12 -12.44 -9.76
N ALA A 119 18.08 -12.26 -10.58
CA ALA A 119 17.89 -13.04 -11.80
C ALA A 119 18.77 -12.52 -12.95
N ALA A 120 18.97 -11.19 -13.01
CA ALA A 120 19.90 -10.56 -13.94
C ALA A 120 20.54 -9.34 -13.22
N PRO A 121 21.87 -9.25 -13.15
CA PRO A 121 22.52 -8.17 -12.39
C PRO A 121 22.41 -6.80 -13.06
N GLY A 122 22.17 -6.74 -14.36
CA GLY A 122 22.19 -5.50 -15.14
C GLY A 122 23.60 -5.07 -15.50
N ASP A 123 23.77 -3.77 -15.83
CA ASP A 123 25.08 -3.20 -16.14
C ASP A 123 25.85 -2.79 -14.87
N ALA A 124 27.03 -2.19 -15.04
CA ALA A 124 27.90 -1.81 -13.92
C ALA A 124 27.44 -0.51 -13.21
N ARG A 125 26.36 0.14 -13.66
CA ARG A 125 25.86 1.38 -13.06
C ARG A 125 24.75 1.07 -12.05
N HIS A 126 25.10 1.20 -10.79
CA HIS A 126 24.17 1.01 -9.67
C HIS A 126 23.65 2.36 -9.14
N PRO A 127 22.38 2.43 -8.70
CA PRO A 127 21.84 3.65 -8.13
C PRO A 127 22.38 3.90 -6.72
N LYS A 128 22.50 5.16 -6.34
CA LYS A 128 22.75 5.60 -4.96
C LYS A 128 21.42 5.81 -4.24
N ALA A 129 21.45 5.82 -2.93
CA ALA A 129 20.25 6.05 -2.10
C ALA A 129 19.52 7.38 -2.38
N THR A 130 20.21 8.36 -2.98
CA THR A 130 19.66 9.68 -3.33
C THR A 130 19.13 9.77 -4.76
N ASP A 131 19.40 8.77 -5.59
CA ASP A 131 19.05 8.79 -6.99
C ASP A 131 17.55 8.48 -7.20
N THR A 132 17.03 8.94 -8.34
CA THR A 132 15.70 8.57 -8.79
C THR A 132 15.84 7.39 -9.77
N VAL A 133 15.12 6.31 -9.48
CA VAL A 133 15.12 5.11 -10.31
C VAL A 133 13.83 4.99 -11.10
N LYS A 134 13.95 4.53 -12.34
CA LYS A 134 12.82 4.13 -13.19
C LYS A 134 12.75 2.62 -13.19
N VAL A 135 11.58 2.08 -12.80
CA VAL A 135 11.41 0.64 -12.57
C VAL A 135 10.09 0.12 -13.11
N HIS A 136 10.08 -1.15 -13.48
CA HIS A 136 8.90 -1.99 -13.43
C HIS A 136 8.93 -2.85 -12.18
N TYR A 137 7.77 -3.05 -11.56
CA TYR A 137 7.66 -3.92 -10.38
C TYR A 137 6.28 -4.55 -10.28
N THR A 138 6.24 -5.66 -9.56
CA THR A 138 5.02 -6.29 -9.07
C THR A 138 5.22 -6.63 -7.60
N GLY A 139 4.39 -6.04 -6.74
CA GLY A 139 4.36 -6.28 -5.30
C GLY A 139 3.29 -7.28 -4.93
N LYS A 140 3.65 -8.29 -4.14
CA LYS A 140 2.75 -9.36 -3.69
C LYS A 140 3.02 -9.74 -2.25
N LEU A 141 2.01 -10.26 -1.58
CA LEU A 141 2.10 -10.88 -0.27
C LEU A 141 2.66 -12.32 -0.39
N ILE A 142 2.96 -12.95 0.75
CA ILE A 142 3.49 -14.33 0.80
C ILE A 142 2.50 -15.37 0.29
N ASP A 143 1.19 -15.08 0.31
CA ASP A 143 0.13 -15.92 -0.24
C ASP A 143 -0.05 -15.76 -1.76
N GLY A 144 0.72 -14.85 -2.38
CA GLY A 144 0.66 -14.54 -3.81
C GLY A 144 -0.30 -13.43 -4.20
N THR A 145 -1.05 -12.87 -3.25
CA THR A 145 -1.95 -11.73 -3.51
C THR A 145 -1.15 -10.52 -4.00
N VAL A 146 -1.41 -10.08 -5.22
CA VAL A 146 -0.79 -8.89 -5.81
C VAL A 146 -1.50 -7.65 -5.26
N PHE A 147 -0.75 -6.77 -4.61
CA PHE A 147 -1.30 -5.54 -4.06
C PHE A 147 -0.96 -4.31 -4.92
N ASP A 148 0.09 -4.37 -5.72
CA ASP A 148 0.44 -3.29 -6.65
C ASP A 148 1.33 -3.82 -7.78
N SER A 149 1.10 -3.34 -9.03
CA SER A 149 1.87 -3.75 -10.20
C SER A 149 1.93 -2.64 -11.23
N SER A 150 3.13 -2.17 -11.53
CA SER A 150 3.38 -1.25 -12.65
C SER A 150 3.34 -1.96 -14.01
N VAL A 151 3.55 -3.29 -14.00
CA VAL A 151 3.49 -4.11 -15.20
C VAL A 151 2.05 -4.20 -15.70
N ASP A 152 1.09 -4.44 -14.79
CA ASP A 152 -0.34 -4.51 -15.13
C ASP A 152 -0.89 -3.15 -15.60
N ARG A 153 -0.33 -2.05 -15.08
CA ARG A 153 -0.65 -0.69 -15.57
C ARG A 153 0.01 -0.37 -16.92
N GLY A 154 0.95 -1.20 -17.39
CA GLY A 154 1.68 -0.97 -18.64
C GLY A 154 2.60 0.25 -18.64
N GLN A 155 2.90 0.83 -17.48
CA GLN A 155 3.71 2.03 -17.36
C GLN A 155 4.75 1.88 -16.23
N PRO A 156 6.06 2.07 -16.53
CA PRO A 156 7.10 2.12 -15.51
C PRO A 156 6.92 3.36 -14.64
N ILE A 157 7.33 3.26 -13.39
CA ILE A 157 7.24 4.36 -12.42
C ILE A 157 8.64 4.85 -12.05
N GLU A 158 8.75 6.15 -11.74
CA GLU A 158 9.97 6.79 -11.26
C GLU A 158 9.82 7.12 -9.77
N PHE A 159 10.78 6.68 -8.96
CA PHE A 159 10.83 6.95 -7.52
C PHE A 159 12.20 7.47 -7.10
N PRO A 160 12.27 8.52 -6.26
CA PRO A 160 13.48 8.81 -5.51
C PRO A 160 13.69 7.74 -4.41
N LEU A 161 14.85 7.07 -4.40
CA LEU A 161 15.12 5.96 -3.49
C LEU A 161 15.11 6.35 -1.99
N ASN A 162 15.24 7.64 -1.69
CA ASN A 162 15.12 8.16 -0.32
C ASN A 162 13.67 8.37 0.16
N ARG A 163 12.67 8.07 -0.69
CA ARG A 163 11.23 8.22 -0.37
C ARG A 163 10.43 6.93 -0.50
N VAL A 164 11.11 5.81 -0.66
CA VAL A 164 10.51 4.49 -0.69
C VAL A 164 10.84 3.73 0.59
N ILE A 165 10.24 2.55 0.79
CA ILE A 165 10.52 1.69 1.95
C ILE A 165 12.00 1.28 1.97
N ALA A 166 12.55 1.08 3.18
CA ALA A 166 13.98 0.83 3.37
C ALA A 166 14.49 -0.38 2.59
N GLY A 167 13.69 -1.44 2.48
CA GLY A 167 14.02 -2.63 1.69
C GLY A 167 14.24 -2.34 0.21
N TRP A 168 13.51 -1.38 -0.37
CA TRP A 168 13.73 -0.93 -1.75
C TRP A 168 15.01 -0.12 -1.87
N THR A 169 15.23 0.81 -0.95
CA THR A 169 16.46 1.63 -0.94
C THR A 169 17.70 0.74 -0.90
N GLU A 170 17.70 -0.31 -0.09
CA GLU A 170 18.84 -1.23 0.05
C GLU A 170 18.94 -2.16 -1.16
N GLY A 171 17.84 -2.82 -1.54
CA GLY A 171 17.84 -3.82 -2.61
C GLY A 171 18.16 -3.26 -3.99
N MET A 172 17.63 -2.07 -4.32
CA MET A 172 17.86 -1.45 -5.63
C MET A 172 19.31 -1.03 -5.85
N GLN A 173 20.07 -0.70 -4.80
CA GLN A 173 21.51 -0.37 -4.91
C GLN A 173 22.37 -1.56 -5.33
N LEU A 174 21.84 -2.79 -5.25
CA LEU A 174 22.53 -4.01 -5.68
C LEU A 174 22.28 -4.36 -7.16
N LEU A 175 21.37 -3.63 -7.82
CA LEU A 175 21.01 -3.84 -9.22
C LEU A 175 21.62 -2.78 -10.12
N GLY A 176 22.17 -3.21 -11.26
CA GLY A 176 22.51 -2.32 -12.37
C GLY A 176 21.31 -2.04 -13.28
N ILE A 177 21.47 -1.10 -14.22
CA ILE A 177 20.44 -0.80 -15.23
C ILE A 177 20.19 -2.06 -16.09
N GLY A 178 18.93 -2.41 -16.32
CA GLY A 178 18.50 -3.65 -16.96
C GLY A 178 18.46 -4.85 -16.01
N GLY A 179 18.84 -4.66 -14.74
CA GLY A 179 18.84 -5.70 -13.72
C GLY A 179 17.44 -6.10 -13.29
N LYS A 180 17.29 -7.39 -12.96
CA LYS A 180 16.03 -7.98 -12.46
C LYS A 180 16.30 -8.74 -11.18
N ALA A 181 15.48 -8.53 -10.18
CA ALA A 181 15.55 -9.26 -8.93
C ALA A 181 14.18 -9.46 -8.29
N THR A 182 14.13 -10.46 -7.42
CA THR A 182 13.05 -10.61 -6.45
C THR A 182 13.57 -10.19 -5.08
N LEU A 183 12.91 -9.23 -4.46
CA LEU A 183 13.17 -8.77 -3.10
C LEU A 183 12.15 -9.38 -2.16
N VAL A 184 12.59 -9.99 -1.07
CA VAL A 184 11.73 -10.41 0.03
C VAL A 184 12.04 -9.52 1.23
N ILE A 185 11.11 -8.66 1.56
CA ILE A 185 11.28 -7.53 2.48
C ILE A 185 10.58 -7.87 3.79
N PRO A 186 11.30 -7.96 4.91
CA PRO A 186 10.70 -8.14 6.22
C PRO A 186 9.88 -6.90 6.60
N PRO A 187 8.89 -7.03 7.51
CA PRO A 187 8.02 -5.91 7.89
C PRO A 187 8.78 -4.69 8.40
N GLU A 188 9.90 -4.88 9.09
CA GLU A 188 10.73 -3.80 9.63
C GLU A 188 11.36 -2.90 8.54
N LEU A 189 11.55 -3.44 7.34
CA LEU A 189 12.06 -2.72 6.16
C LEU A 189 10.93 -2.34 5.18
N GLY A 190 9.69 -2.68 5.51
CA GLY A 190 8.48 -2.39 4.74
C GLY A 190 7.54 -1.44 5.46
N TYR A 191 6.32 -1.91 5.77
CA TYR A 191 5.26 -1.11 6.39
C TYR A 191 5.04 -1.43 7.89
N GLY A 192 5.88 -2.28 8.48
CA GLY A 192 5.93 -2.53 9.93
C GLY A 192 4.64 -3.07 10.54
N GLU A 193 4.38 -2.65 11.78
CA GLU A 193 3.24 -3.08 12.58
C GLU A 193 1.90 -2.55 12.09
N ALA A 194 1.92 -1.42 11.39
CA ALA A 194 0.69 -0.77 10.92
C ALA A 194 0.18 -1.36 9.59
N GLY A 195 1.06 -1.97 8.78
CA GLY A 195 0.72 -2.32 7.40
C GLY A 195 0.47 -1.08 6.53
N ALA A 196 -0.26 -1.21 5.43
CA ALA A 196 -0.61 -0.08 4.56
C ALA A 196 -1.99 -0.26 3.91
N GLY A 197 -2.87 0.68 4.18
CA GLY A 197 -4.24 0.65 3.67
C GLY A 197 -4.99 -0.62 4.07
N SER A 198 -5.93 -1.06 3.22
CA SER A 198 -6.68 -2.31 3.42
C SER A 198 -6.03 -3.54 2.75
N VAL A 199 -4.89 -3.36 2.08
CA VAL A 199 -4.29 -4.37 1.18
C VAL A 199 -3.04 -5.00 1.77
N ILE A 200 -2.27 -4.27 2.59
CA ILE A 200 -1.07 -4.78 3.23
C ILE A 200 -1.33 -4.90 4.73
N PRO A 201 -1.52 -6.12 5.24
CA PRO A 201 -1.84 -6.33 6.65
C PRO A 201 -0.66 -6.00 7.57
N PRO A 202 -0.91 -5.84 8.89
CA PRO A 202 0.11 -5.66 9.89
C PRO A 202 1.18 -6.74 9.85
N GLN A 203 2.45 -6.38 10.04
CA GLN A 203 3.60 -7.29 10.09
C GLN A 203 3.77 -8.17 8.84
N ALA A 204 3.30 -7.71 7.67
CA ALA A 204 3.40 -8.46 6.43
C ALA A 204 4.84 -8.47 5.88
N THR A 205 5.32 -9.64 5.50
CA THR A 205 6.49 -9.80 4.64
C THR A 205 6.07 -9.56 3.19
N LEU A 206 6.79 -8.70 2.48
CA LEU A 206 6.48 -8.28 1.12
C LEU A 206 7.44 -8.92 0.12
N ILE A 207 6.91 -9.28 -1.04
CA ILE A 207 7.68 -9.81 -2.15
C ILE A 207 7.53 -8.85 -3.32
N PHE A 208 8.66 -8.37 -3.86
CA PHE A 208 8.67 -7.52 -5.04
C PHE A 208 9.52 -8.13 -6.13
N ASP A 209 8.91 -8.40 -7.26
CA ASP A 209 9.66 -8.65 -8.49
C ASP A 209 9.93 -7.29 -9.14
N VAL A 210 11.21 -6.93 -9.32
CA VAL A 210 11.62 -5.60 -9.78
C VAL A 210 12.53 -5.70 -11.00
N GLU A 211 12.40 -4.73 -11.90
CA GLU A 211 13.28 -4.51 -13.05
C GLU A 211 13.71 -3.04 -13.07
N LEU A 212 15.03 -2.79 -12.99
CA LEU A 212 15.60 -1.45 -13.02
C LEU A 212 15.82 -1.01 -14.48
N LEU A 213 15.03 -0.04 -14.94
CA LEU A 213 15.08 0.46 -16.32
C LEU A 213 16.02 1.65 -16.51
N GLY A 214 16.25 2.43 -15.45
CA GLY A 214 17.11 3.62 -15.55
C GLY A 214 17.35 4.29 -14.20
N ILE A 215 18.36 5.15 -14.18
CA ILE A 215 18.80 5.92 -13.01
C ILE A 215 18.94 7.39 -13.45
N ARG A 216 18.40 8.31 -12.66
CA ARG A 216 18.50 9.77 -12.82
C ARG A 216 19.07 10.43 -11.58
#